data_4372e0a9927e375429a95cd17183c1b9
#
_entry.id   4372e0a9927e375429a95cd17183c1b9
#
_cell.length_a   1.000
_cell.length_b   1.000
_cell.length_c   1.000
_cell.angle_alpha   90.00
_cell.angle_beta   90.00
_cell.angle_gamma   90.00
#
_symmetry.space_group_name_H-M   'P 1'
#
loop_
_entity.id
_entity.type
_entity.pdbx_description
1 polymer ?
#
loop_
_entity_poly.entity_id
_entity_poly.type
_entity_poly.pdbx_seq_one_letter_code
_entity_poly.pdbx_strand_id
1 'polypeptide(L)'
;LDNAWDYVSLIRNHPSIGLYCGRNEGYPPAALNKGLIETVRNLHSDIEYIPSSADDGVSGHGPYRAVEPSFYFDNPTTKFHSERGMPAIMEYESLSQMLTSDHLWPTNDVWGQHDFTRTGAQGDTAFVGMVRRRFGDQTLESAETFAKYSQWINYDGYRAMYEANNVGRKGLLIWMSHSAWPSLAWQTYDYWFRPTAACAAVKKACEPIHIQMNPASGKIEVINAGPVDLENLTASVSVITPEGEKVYSKTALVSPKEDTTTPVIDL
;
A
#
# COMPACT_ATOMS: atom_id res chain seq x y z
N LEU A 1 -10.67 4.01 -30.38
CA LEU A 1 -9.44 4.85 -30.41
C LEU A 1 -9.76 6.34 -30.27
N ASP A 2 -10.91 6.79 -30.74
CA ASP A 2 -11.31 8.22 -30.69
C ASP A 2 -11.29 8.74 -29.24
N ASN A 3 -11.87 8.01 -28.30
CA ASN A 3 -11.81 8.37 -26.89
C ASN A 3 -10.37 8.49 -26.34
N ALA A 4 -9.44 7.65 -26.83
CA ALA A 4 -8.03 7.75 -26.41
C ALA A 4 -7.38 9.01 -27.00
N TRP A 5 -7.70 9.34 -28.25
CA TRP A 5 -7.24 10.56 -28.90
C TRP A 5 -7.73 11.81 -28.16
N ASP A 6 -9.02 11.86 -27.85
CA ASP A 6 -9.62 12.98 -27.11
C ASP A 6 -9.01 13.10 -25.72
N TYR A 7 -8.85 11.97 -25.01
CA TYR A 7 -8.28 11.93 -23.66
C TYR A 7 -6.83 12.45 -23.64
N VAL A 8 -5.97 11.92 -24.51
CA VAL A 8 -4.57 12.37 -24.59
C VAL A 8 -4.50 13.83 -25.00
N SER A 9 -5.33 14.28 -25.97
CA SER A 9 -5.40 15.68 -26.39
C SER A 9 -5.77 16.62 -25.24
N LEU A 10 -6.68 16.18 -24.37
CA LEU A 10 -7.14 16.95 -23.21
C LEU A 10 -6.05 17.12 -22.16
N ILE A 11 -5.31 16.04 -21.84
CA ILE A 11 -4.41 16.03 -20.67
C ILE A 11 -2.93 16.27 -21.02
N ARG A 12 -2.50 16.19 -22.28
CA ARG A 12 -1.08 16.24 -22.68
C ARG A 12 -0.30 17.48 -22.22
N ASN A 13 -0.99 18.58 -21.93
CA ASN A 13 -0.36 19.82 -21.47
C ASN A 13 -0.19 19.89 -19.93
N HIS A 14 -0.56 18.84 -19.20
CA HIS A 14 -0.38 18.78 -17.77
C HIS A 14 1.01 18.18 -17.44
N PRO A 15 1.89 18.93 -16.75
CA PRO A 15 3.27 18.48 -16.49
C PRO A 15 3.36 17.29 -15.52
N SER A 16 2.27 16.92 -14.85
CA SER A 16 2.18 15.79 -13.96
C SER A 16 1.93 14.44 -14.66
N ILE A 17 1.73 14.43 -15.98
CA ILE A 17 1.58 13.18 -16.74
C ILE A 17 2.95 12.52 -16.88
N GLY A 18 3.14 11.36 -16.23
CA GLY A 18 4.40 10.61 -16.26
C GLY A 18 4.43 9.47 -17.27
N LEU A 19 3.27 8.84 -17.54
CA LEU A 19 3.13 7.76 -18.52
C LEU A 19 1.67 7.50 -18.89
N TYR A 20 1.45 6.82 -20.00
CA TYR A 20 0.15 6.27 -20.40
C TYR A 20 0.15 4.74 -20.29
N CYS A 21 -0.91 4.17 -19.75
CA CYS A 21 -1.09 2.72 -19.62
C CYS A 21 -2.26 2.22 -20.47
N GLY A 22 -2.02 1.21 -21.30
CA GLY A 22 -2.99 0.71 -22.25
C GLY A 22 -4.08 -0.19 -21.66
N ARG A 23 -3.74 -0.99 -20.64
CA ARG A 23 -4.68 -1.93 -20.03
C ARG A 23 -4.25 -2.34 -18.63
N ASN A 24 -5.25 -2.62 -17.79
CA ASN A 24 -5.04 -3.23 -16.48
C ASN A 24 -4.63 -4.70 -16.61
N GLU A 25 -3.58 -5.11 -15.90
CA GLU A 25 -3.09 -6.50 -15.72
C GLU A 25 -3.06 -7.36 -16.99
N GLY A 26 -2.73 -6.78 -18.12
CA GLY A 26 -2.64 -7.51 -19.40
C GLY A 26 -2.45 -6.59 -20.57
N TYR A 27 -2.44 -7.16 -21.78
CA TYR A 27 -2.17 -6.41 -23.01
C TYR A 27 -3.47 -6.09 -23.77
N PRO A 28 -3.62 -4.88 -24.33
CA PRO A 28 -4.71 -4.61 -25.26
C PRO A 28 -4.62 -5.56 -26.48
N PRO A 29 -5.74 -5.87 -27.16
CA PRO A 29 -5.69 -6.54 -28.45
C PRO A 29 -4.73 -5.83 -29.41
N ALA A 30 -3.98 -6.57 -30.23
CA ALA A 30 -2.85 -6.06 -31.02
C ALA A 30 -3.20 -4.81 -31.87
N ALA A 31 -4.35 -4.81 -32.53
CA ALA A 31 -4.80 -3.67 -33.34
C ALA A 31 -5.08 -2.42 -32.48
N LEU A 32 -5.70 -2.62 -31.31
CA LEU A 32 -5.96 -1.54 -30.35
C LEU A 32 -4.66 -1.00 -29.77
N ASN A 33 -3.75 -1.90 -29.34
CA ASN A 33 -2.46 -1.52 -28.80
C ASN A 33 -1.64 -0.67 -29.78
N LYS A 34 -1.61 -1.07 -31.05
CA LYS A 34 -0.96 -0.29 -32.11
C LYS A 34 -1.54 1.11 -32.21
N GLY A 35 -2.87 1.24 -32.24
CA GLY A 35 -3.53 2.54 -32.32
C GLY A 35 -3.30 3.42 -31.06
N LEU A 36 -3.21 2.83 -29.86
CA LEU A 36 -2.88 3.55 -28.64
C LEU A 36 -1.44 4.09 -28.68
N ILE A 37 -0.48 3.27 -29.11
CA ILE A 37 0.92 3.68 -29.32
C ILE A 37 1.00 4.86 -30.30
N GLU A 38 0.31 4.75 -31.46
CA GLU A 38 0.28 5.81 -32.46
C GLU A 38 -0.35 7.09 -31.91
N THR A 39 -1.43 6.98 -31.14
CA THR A 39 -2.09 8.12 -30.50
C THR A 39 -1.14 8.88 -29.56
N VAL A 40 -0.48 8.17 -28.65
CA VAL A 40 0.47 8.80 -27.71
C VAL A 40 1.65 9.40 -28.47
N ARG A 41 2.24 8.67 -29.41
CA ARG A 41 3.37 9.16 -30.22
C ARG A 41 3.04 10.44 -31.01
N ASN A 42 1.83 10.55 -31.53
CA ASN A 42 1.43 11.70 -32.31
C ASN A 42 1.07 12.92 -31.48
N LEU A 43 0.52 12.72 -30.29
CA LEU A 43 -0.01 13.80 -29.46
C LEU A 43 0.90 14.20 -28.31
N HIS A 44 1.72 13.28 -27.77
CA HIS A 44 2.55 13.49 -26.58
C HIS A 44 3.80 12.60 -26.65
N SER A 45 4.66 12.86 -27.63
CA SER A 45 5.77 11.98 -28.05
C SER A 45 6.89 11.79 -27.03
N ASP A 46 7.01 12.66 -26.06
CA ASP A 46 8.01 12.65 -24.99
C ASP A 46 7.57 11.89 -23.74
N ILE A 47 6.33 11.37 -23.72
CA ILE A 47 5.81 10.57 -22.63
C ILE A 47 5.76 9.08 -22.99
N GLU A 48 6.17 8.24 -22.06
CA GLU A 48 6.19 6.80 -22.23
C GLU A 48 4.76 6.22 -22.29
N TYR A 49 4.59 5.22 -23.14
CA TYR A 49 3.41 4.36 -23.18
C TYR A 49 3.79 2.93 -22.78
N ILE A 50 3.09 2.37 -21.81
CA ILE A 50 3.19 0.97 -21.44
C ILE A 50 1.90 0.24 -21.81
N PRO A 51 1.96 -0.96 -22.40
CA PRO A 51 0.75 -1.70 -22.80
C PRO A 51 0.00 -2.31 -21.61
N SER A 52 0.70 -2.63 -20.53
CA SER A 52 0.17 -3.34 -19.35
C SER A 52 0.55 -2.64 -18.04
N SER A 53 -0.39 -2.57 -17.11
CA SER A 53 -0.12 -2.05 -15.75
C SER A 53 0.69 -3.02 -14.88
N ALA A 54 0.89 -4.25 -15.32
CA ALA A 54 1.51 -5.30 -14.50
C ALA A 54 2.81 -5.87 -15.08
N ASP A 55 3.14 -5.55 -16.32
CA ASP A 55 4.22 -6.16 -17.10
C ASP A 55 5.15 -5.11 -17.72
N ASP A 56 6.20 -5.55 -18.37
CA ASP A 56 7.22 -4.75 -19.03
C ASP A 56 7.98 -3.80 -18.07
N GLY A 57 7.76 -2.51 -18.13
CA GLY A 57 8.43 -1.49 -17.31
C GLY A 57 8.00 -1.44 -15.84
N VAL A 58 6.86 -2.05 -15.50
CA VAL A 58 6.24 -2.01 -14.17
C VAL A 58 5.95 -3.41 -13.63
N SER A 59 5.57 -3.48 -12.35
CA SER A 59 4.98 -4.66 -11.73
C SER A 59 3.64 -4.28 -11.08
N GLY A 60 2.64 -5.18 -11.06
CA GLY A 60 1.30 -4.82 -10.60
C GLY A 60 0.40 -6.02 -10.31
N HIS A 61 0.98 -7.14 -9.86
CA HIS A 61 0.24 -8.35 -9.49
C HIS A 61 0.13 -8.54 -7.97
N GLY A 62 -0.09 -7.47 -7.21
CA GLY A 62 -0.26 -7.55 -5.77
C GLY A 62 1.03 -7.77 -4.97
N PRO A 63 1.00 -8.54 -3.86
CA PRO A 63 -0.13 -9.32 -3.35
C PRO A 63 -1.32 -8.48 -2.90
N TYR A 64 -2.52 -9.07 -2.93
CA TYR A 64 -3.77 -8.43 -2.50
C TYR A 64 -4.34 -9.07 -1.22
N ARG A 65 -3.69 -10.08 -0.67
CA ARG A 65 -4.02 -10.71 0.61
C ARG A 65 -3.13 -10.18 1.73
N ALA A 66 -3.55 -10.39 2.97
CA ALA A 66 -2.70 -10.10 4.12
C ALA A 66 -1.47 -11.02 4.12
N VAL A 67 -0.29 -10.41 4.24
CA VAL A 67 1.00 -11.07 4.41
C VAL A 67 1.75 -10.41 5.57
N GLU A 68 2.71 -11.12 6.16
CA GLU A 68 3.52 -10.53 7.23
C GLU A 68 4.31 -9.31 6.69
N PRO A 69 4.50 -8.25 7.48
CA PRO A 69 5.23 -7.06 7.06
C PRO A 69 6.62 -7.34 6.49
N SER A 70 7.35 -8.32 7.05
CA SER A 70 8.66 -8.73 6.54
C SER A 70 8.62 -9.22 5.09
N PHE A 71 7.49 -9.80 4.65
CA PHE A 71 7.33 -10.25 3.26
C PHE A 71 7.68 -9.16 2.24
N TYR A 72 7.29 -7.93 2.49
CA TYR A 72 7.53 -6.83 1.56
C TYR A 72 9.02 -6.47 1.48
N PHE A 73 9.75 -6.55 2.59
CA PHE A 73 11.19 -6.32 2.65
C PHE A 73 12.00 -7.48 2.09
N ASP A 74 11.54 -8.72 2.27
CA ASP A 74 12.16 -9.94 1.72
C ASP A 74 11.93 -10.06 0.20
N ASN A 75 10.86 -9.43 -0.31
CA ASN A 75 10.48 -9.44 -1.72
C ASN A 75 10.38 -8.00 -2.27
N PRO A 76 11.49 -7.23 -2.29
CA PRO A 76 11.47 -5.85 -2.75
C PRO A 76 11.17 -5.79 -4.24
N THR A 77 10.36 -4.82 -4.64
CA THR A 77 10.13 -4.57 -6.05
C THR A 77 11.36 -3.92 -6.69
N THR A 78 11.74 -4.39 -7.87
CA THR A 78 12.81 -3.81 -8.68
C THR A 78 12.32 -2.82 -9.71
N LYS A 79 10.99 -2.68 -9.85
CA LYS A 79 10.30 -1.80 -10.79
C LYS A 79 9.29 -0.93 -10.05
N PHE A 80 8.81 0.12 -10.70
CA PHE A 80 7.63 0.83 -10.24
C PHE A 80 6.47 -0.16 -10.07
N HIS A 81 5.81 -0.15 -8.91
CA HIS A 81 4.71 -1.06 -8.60
C HIS A 81 3.38 -0.34 -8.78
N SER A 82 2.64 -0.73 -9.82
CA SER A 82 1.44 -0.01 -10.23
C SER A 82 0.23 -0.25 -9.32
N GLU A 83 0.18 -1.39 -8.60
CA GLU A 83 -0.90 -1.65 -7.65
C GLU A 83 -0.56 -2.73 -6.62
N ARG A 84 -0.83 -2.43 -5.36
CA ARG A 84 -0.67 -3.35 -4.23
C ARG A 84 -1.66 -2.99 -3.13
N GLY A 85 -2.20 -3.97 -2.43
CA GLY A 85 -3.15 -3.75 -1.35
C GLY A 85 -3.36 -5.00 -0.50
N MET A 86 -4.21 -4.89 0.51
CA MET A 86 -4.70 -6.01 1.32
C MET A 86 -6.11 -5.67 1.83
N PRO A 87 -6.92 -6.65 2.27
CA PRO A 87 -8.22 -6.36 2.86
C PRO A 87 -8.11 -5.27 3.92
N ALA A 88 -8.96 -4.26 3.84
CA ALA A 88 -8.97 -3.14 4.76
C ALA A 88 -10.30 -3.12 5.51
N ILE A 89 -10.25 -3.54 6.76
CA ILE A 89 -11.42 -3.54 7.64
C ILE A 89 -11.67 -2.12 8.11
N MET A 90 -12.88 -1.65 7.88
CA MET A 90 -13.32 -0.35 8.38
C MET A 90 -13.55 -0.37 9.89
N GLU A 91 -13.66 0.80 10.49
CA GLU A 91 -14.05 0.92 11.90
C GLU A 91 -15.44 0.31 12.14
N TYR A 92 -15.72 -0.09 13.37
CA TYR A 92 -16.95 -0.80 13.73
C TYR A 92 -18.23 -0.04 13.35
N GLU A 93 -18.23 1.28 13.47
CA GLU A 93 -19.35 2.14 13.11
C GLU A 93 -19.72 2.01 11.62
N SER A 94 -18.72 1.97 10.76
CA SER A 94 -18.92 1.79 9.32
C SER A 94 -19.32 0.36 8.98
N LEU A 95 -18.70 -0.61 9.65
CA LEU A 95 -19.02 -2.02 9.49
C LEU A 95 -20.49 -2.30 9.85
N SER A 96 -20.99 -1.72 10.93
CA SER A 96 -22.39 -1.85 11.38
C SER A 96 -23.39 -1.07 10.51
N GLN A 97 -22.94 -0.10 9.72
CA GLN A 97 -23.76 0.54 8.68
C GLN A 97 -23.84 -0.30 7.41
N MET A 98 -22.80 -1.07 7.12
CA MET A 98 -22.75 -1.92 5.93
C MET A 98 -23.50 -3.23 6.11
N LEU A 99 -23.39 -3.84 7.28
CA LEU A 99 -23.93 -5.16 7.58
C LEU A 99 -25.08 -5.06 8.59
N THR A 100 -26.16 -5.83 8.36
CA THR A 100 -27.24 -5.96 9.34
C THR A 100 -26.76 -6.75 10.55
N SER A 101 -27.43 -6.59 11.69
CA SER A 101 -27.09 -7.26 12.95
C SER A 101 -26.89 -8.77 12.81
N ASP A 102 -27.73 -9.43 12.00
CA ASP A 102 -27.72 -10.87 11.80
C ASP A 102 -26.52 -11.37 10.94
N HIS A 103 -25.90 -10.46 10.18
CA HIS A 103 -24.76 -10.75 9.31
C HIS A 103 -23.46 -10.07 9.74
N LEU A 104 -23.52 -9.31 10.84
CA LEU A 104 -22.39 -8.51 11.30
C LEU A 104 -21.24 -9.39 11.83
N TRP A 105 -21.58 -10.48 12.53
CA TRP A 105 -20.58 -11.40 13.11
C TRP A 105 -21.18 -12.79 13.37
N PRO A 106 -20.40 -13.91 13.25
CA PRO A 106 -19.05 -13.98 12.67
C PRO A 106 -19.04 -13.70 11.16
N THR A 107 -17.84 -13.67 10.57
CA THR A 107 -17.68 -13.54 9.10
C THR A 107 -18.46 -14.64 8.39
N ASN A 108 -19.20 -14.28 7.35
CA ASN A 108 -20.14 -15.14 6.64
C ASN A 108 -20.22 -14.79 5.15
N ASP A 109 -21.15 -15.40 4.42
CA ASP A 109 -21.28 -15.20 2.97
C ASP A 109 -21.58 -13.74 2.58
N VAL A 110 -22.24 -12.96 3.47
CA VAL A 110 -22.49 -11.53 3.21
C VAL A 110 -21.21 -10.73 3.24
N TRP A 111 -20.24 -11.07 4.10
CA TRP A 111 -18.90 -10.51 4.05
C TRP A 111 -18.23 -10.80 2.70
N GLY A 112 -18.46 -11.99 2.14
CA GLY A 112 -18.01 -12.37 0.80
C GLY A 112 -18.63 -11.51 -0.30
N GLN A 113 -19.90 -11.14 -0.18
CA GLN A 113 -20.55 -10.20 -1.09
C GLN A 113 -19.91 -8.80 -1.06
N HIS A 114 -19.30 -8.43 0.07
CA HIS A 114 -18.52 -7.20 0.24
C HIS A 114 -17.02 -7.39 -0.05
N ASP A 115 -16.68 -8.32 -0.94
CA ASP A 115 -15.34 -8.61 -1.47
C ASP A 115 -14.34 -9.27 -0.49
N PHE A 116 -14.72 -9.53 0.76
CA PHE A 116 -13.79 -10.00 1.78
C PHE A 116 -13.17 -11.36 1.46
N THR A 117 -13.96 -12.27 0.83
CA THR A 117 -13.52 -13.64 0.51
C THR A 117 -13.03 -13.82 -0.93
N ARG A 118 -12.90 -12.73 -1.71
CA ARG A 118 -12.36 -12.82 -3.08
C ARG A 118 -11.01 -13.53 -3.09
N THR A 119 -10.74 -14.27 -4.15
CA THR A 119 -9.51 -15.07 -4.31
C THR A 119 -8.24 -14.25 -4.06
N GLY A 120 -8.19 -13.00 -4.52
CA GLY A 120 -7.07 -12.10 -4.26
C GLY A 120 -7.00 -11.60 -2.82
N ALA A 121 -8.14 -11.40 -2.15
CA ALA A 121 -8.24 -10.85 -0.81
C ALA A 121 -7.98 -11.88 0.29
N GLN A 122 -8.59 -13.07 0.20
CA GLN A 122 -8.48 -14.16 1.18
C GLN A 122 -8.72 -13.68 2.63
N GLY A 123 -9.75 -12.84 2.82
CA GLY A 123 -10.00 -12.19 4.09
C GLY A 123 -10.35 -13.18 5.20
N ASP A 124 -11.24 -14.14 4.91
CA ASP A 124 -11.68 -15.19 5.82
C ASP A 124 -10.56 -16.13 6.27
N THR A 125 -9.54 -16.33 5.48
CA THR A 125 -8.43 -17.23 5.74
C THR A 125 -7.13 -16.50 6.10
N ALA A 126 -6.58 -15.70 5.19
CA ALA A 126 -5.29 -15.04 5.41
C ALA A 126 -5.40 -13.89 6.43
N PHE A 127 -6.43 -13.03 6.31
CA PHE A 127 -6.55 -11.86 7.18
C PHE A 127 -7.02 -12.24 8.60
N VAL A 128 -8.14 -12.98 8.72
CA VAL A 128 -8.64 -13.48 10.02
C VAL A 128 -7.58 -14.34 10.71
N GLY A 129 -6.90 -15.20 9.95
CA GLY A 129 -5.79 -16.01 10.46
C GLY A 129 -4.64 -15.17 11.01
N MET A 130 -4.32 -14.03 10.40
CA MET A 130 -3.28 -13.11 10.88
C MET A 130 -3.71 -12.39 12.17
N VAL A 131 -4.95 -11.90 12.24
CA VAL A 131 -5.50 -11.29 13.46
C VAL A 131 -5.38 -12.27 14.64
N ARG A 132 -5.87 -13.51 14.41
CA ARG A 132 -5.81 -14.59 15.43
C ARG A 132 -4.38 -14.89 15.87
N ARG A 133 -3.44 -15.05 14.96
CA ARG A 133 -2.05 -15.39 15.28
C ARG A 133 -1.35 -14.31 16.09
N ARG A 134 -1.63 -13.03 15.79
CA ARG A 134 -0.96 -11.90 16.43
C ARG A 134 -1.56 -11.52 17.78
N PHE A 135 -2.87 -11.64 17.91
CA PHE A 135 -3.59 -11.07 19.06
C PHE A 135 -4.41 -12.09 19.86
N GLY A 136 -4.52 -13.34 19.38
CA GLY A 136 -5.24 -14.42 20.07
C GLY A 136 -6.72 -14.52 19.68
N ASP A 137 -7.37 -15.61 20.13
CA ASP A 137 -8.75 -15.95 19.77
C ASP A 137 -9.78 -14.95 20.32
N GLN A 138 -9.50 -14.27 21.41
CA GLN A 138 -10.37 -13.24 21.99
C GLN A 138 -10.68 -12.09 21.03
N THR A 139 -9.85 -11.89 20.01
CA THR A 139 -10.09 -10.88 18.95
C THR A 139 -11.22 -11.25 18.02
N LEU A 140 -11.70 -12.48 18.07
CA LEU A 140 -12.79 -13.01 17.25
C LEU A 140 -14.11 -13.19 18.03
N GLU A 141 -14.21 -12.62 19.23
CA GLU A 141 -15.43 -12.72 20.04
C GLU A 141 -16.57 -11.82 19.55
N SER A 142 -16.25 -10.72 18.88
CA SER A 142 -17.23 -9.79 18.31
C SER A 142 -16.70 -9.04 17.10
N ALA A 143 -17.61 -8.50 16.28
CA ALA A 143 -17.26 -7.63 15.16
C ALA A 143 -16.49 -6.38 15.60
N GLU A 144 -16.87 -5.79 16.74
CA GLU A 144 -16.20 -4.60 17.29
C GLU A 144 -14.75 -4.90 17.65
N THR A 145 -14.52 -6.00 18.39
CA THR A 145 -13.18 -6.44 18.78
C THR A 145 -12.35 -6.79 17.55
N PHE A 146 -12.93 -7.52 16.59
CA PHE A 146 -12.27 -7.87 15.34
C PHE A 146 -11.89 -6.61 14.54
N ALA A 147 -12.81 -5.66 14.36
CA ALA A 147 -12.55 -4.41 13.64
C ALA A 147 -11.39 -3.62 14.30
N LYS A 148 -11.41 -3.50 15.62
CA LYS A 148 -10.35 -2.82 16.39
C LYS A 148 -8.96 -3.42 16.18
N TYR A 149 -8.81 -4.74 16.27
CA TYR A 149 -7.52 -5.39 16.07
C TYR A 149 -7.12 -5.45 14.59
N SER A 150 -8.08 -5.46 13.68
CA SER A 150 -7.84 -5.36 12.25
C SER A 150 -7.15 -4.06 11.84
N GLN A 151 -7.40 -2.96 12.57
CA GLN A 151 -6.71 -1.68 12.31
C GLN A 151 -5.19 -1.83 12.48
N TRP A 152 -4.72 -2.60 13.46
CA TRP A 152 -3.28 -2.86 13.63
C TRP A 152 -2.69 -3.66 12.46
N ILE A 153 -3.41 -4.68 11.98
CA ILE A 153 -2.98 -5.45 10.81
C ILE A 153 -2.89 -4.55 9.58
N ASN A 154 -3.90 -3.70 9.37
CA ASN A 154 -3.91 -2.76 8.25
C ASN A 154 -2.81 -1.71 8.38
N TYR A 155 -2.60 -1.15 9.58
CA TYR A 155 -1.53 -0.18 9.80
C TYR A 155 -0.17 -0.77 9.47
N ASP A 156 0.18 -1.91 10.05
CA ASP A 156 1.48 -2.54 9.84
C ASP A 156 1.70 -2.98 8.40
N GLY A 157 0.68 -3.60 7.78
CA GLY A 157 0.78 -4.10 6.41
C GLY A 157 0.95 -2.98 5.38
N TYR A 158 0.09 -1.95 5.43
CA TYR A 158 0.19 -0.82 4.50
C TYR A 158 1.45 0.02 4.73
N ARG A 159 1.87 0.19 5.98
CA ARG A 159 3.13 0.85 6.31
C ARG A 159 4.31 0.10 5.70
N ALA A 160 4.38 -1.22 5.89
CA ALA A 160 5.45 -2.06 5.37
C ALA A 160 5.52 -2.08 3.83
N MET A 161 4.36 -2.02 3.13
CA MET A 161 4.34 -1.92 1.67
C MET A 161 5.15 -0.72 1.17
N TYR A 162 4.98 0.44 1.81
CA TYR A 162 5.66 1.67 1.42
C TYR A 162 7.09 1.75 1.96
N GLU A 163 7.32 1.35 3.21
CA GLU A 163 8.65 1.34 3.81
C GLU A 163 9.62 0.40 3.08
N ALA A 164 9.17 -0.79 2.68
CA ALA A 164 9.97 -1.70 1.87
C ALA A 164 10.30 -1.11 0.48
N ASN A 165 9.37 -0.34 -0.09
CA ASN A 165 9.59 0.32 -1.37
C ASN A 165 10.62 1.47 -1.27
N ASN A 166 10.75 2.10 -0.11
CA ASN A 166 11.78 3.11 0.14
C ASN A 166 13.20 2.57 -0.06
N VAL A 167 13.43 1.30 0.23
CA VAL A 167 14.76 0.66 0.04
C VAL A 167 15.18 0.70 -1.43
N GLY A 168 14.27 0.42 -2.35
CA GLY A 168 14.53 0.41 -3.80
C GLY A 168 14.24 1.74 -4.51
N ARG A 169 13.56 2.67 -3.86
CA ARG A 169 13.19 4.00 -4.40
C ARG A 169 12.48 3.94 -5.76
N LYS A 170 11.57 2.98 -5.95
CA LYS A 170 10.94 2.73 -7.26
C LYS A 170 9.51 3.28 -7.42
N GLY A 171 8.86 3.66 -6.35
CA GLY A 171 7.47 4.10 -6.36
C GLY A 171 6.47 2.95 -6.27
N LEU A 172 5.36 3.25 -5.61
CA LEU A 172 4.25 2.33 -5.38
C LEU A 172 2.94 3.09 -5.46
N LEU A 173 2.00 2.59 -6.25
CA LEU A 173 0.61 2.99 -6.18
C LEU A 173 -0.19 1.97 -5.38
N ILE A 174 -1.17 2.46 -4.66
CA ILE A 174 -2.03 1.62 -3.84
C ILE A 174 -3.27 1.19 -4.63
N TRP A 175 -3.64 -0.05 -4.53
CA TRP A 175 -4.94 -0.57 -4.89
C TRP A 175 -5.70 -0.90 -3.60
N MET A 176 -6.59 -0.02 -3.15
CA MET A 176 -6.95 1.26 -3.74
C MET A 176 -7.23 2.32 -2.67
N SER A 177 -7.50 3.58 -3.06
CA SER A 177 -7.81 4.63 -2.08
C SER A 177 -9.24 4.55 -1.56
N HIS A 178 -10.23 4.33 -2.43
CA HIS A 178 -11.65 4.38 -2.10
C HIS A 178 -12.46 3.44 -2.99
N SER A 179 -13.41 2.72 -2.41
CA SER A 179 -14.30 1.81 -3.13
C SER A 179 -15.52 2.54 -3.70
N ALA A 180 -16.05 2.06 -4.85
CA ALA A 180 -17.24 2.60 -5.48
C ALA A 180 -18.55 2.17 -4.78
N TRP A 181 -18.49 1.22 -3.86
CA TRP A 181 -19.58 0.68 -3.06
C TRP A 181 -19.04 0.18 -1.72
N PRO A 182 -19.87 -0.09 -0.70
CA PRO A 182 -19.40 -0.62 0.58
C PRO A 182 -18.66 -1.95 0.39
N SER A 183 -17.35 -1.97 0.61
CA SER A 183 -16.46 -3.11 0.37
C SER A 183 -15.42 -3.24 1.47
N LEU A 184 -14.87 -4.43 1.64
CA LEU A 184 -13.82 -4.78 2.62
C LEU A 184 -12.47 -5.05 1.97
N ALA A 185 -12.32 -4.73 0.68
CA ALA A 185 -11.11 -5.01 -0.07
C ALA A 185 -10.37 -3.74 -0.46
N TRP A 186 -9.12 -3.66 0.00
CA TRP A 186 -7.99 -2.88 -0.49
C TRP A 186 -8.04 -1.35 -0.34
N GLN A 187 -9.02 -0.77 0.33
CA GLN A 187 -9.17 0.68 0.43
C GLN A 187 -8.48 1.31 1.64
N THR A 188 -7.99 2.56 1.49
CA THR A 188 -7.50 3.37 2.61
C THR A 188 -8.59 4.23 3.26
N TYR A 189 -9.66 4.49 2.52
CA TYR A 189 -10.89 5.11 3.01
C TYR A 189 -12.05 4.15 2.82
N ASP A 190 -12.95 4.09 3.79
CA ASP A 190 -14.19 3.33 3.63
C ASP A 190 -15.15 4.05 2.65
N TYR A 191 -16.26 3.39 2.34
CA TYR A 191 -17.26 3.94 1.41
C TYR A 191 -17.80 5.31 1.84
N TRP A 192 -17.84 5.60 3.13
CA TRP A 192 -18.32 6.87 3.69
C TRP A 192 -17.21 7.91 3.87
N PHE A 193 -16.06 7.72 3.22
CA PHE A 193 -14.87 8.60 3.29
C PHE A 193 -14.23 8.72 4.67
N ARG A 194 -14.44 7.76 5.56
CA ARG A 194 -13.71 7.69 6.83
C ARG A 194 -12.36 7.02 6.57
N PRO A 195 -11.26 7.61 7.06
CA PRO A 195 -9.95 7.00 6.92
C PRO A 195 -9.86 5.74 7.78
N THR A 196 -9.33 4.66 7.21
CA THR A 196 -8.93 3.47 7.97
C THR A 196 -7.50 3.63 8.48
N ALA A 197 -7.03 2.70 9.33
CA ALA A 197 -5.63 2.69 9.76
C ALA A 197 -4.64 2.56 8.59
N ALA A 198 -5.06 2.00 7.45
CA ALA A 198 -4.28 1.96 6.21
C ALA A 198 -3.91 3.37 5.72
N CYS A 199 -4.85 4.33 5.80
CA CYS A 199 -4.59 5.72 5.42
C CYS A 199 -3.50 6.35 6.32
N ALA A 200 -3.60 6.17 7.64
CA ALA A 200 -2.61 6.66 8.59
C ALA A 200 -1.23 6.02 8.36
N ALA A 201 -1.20 4.73 8.04
CA ALA A 201 0.01 3.98 7.75
C ALA A 201 0.74 4.51 6.51
N VAL A 202 0.01 4.69 5.40
CA VAL A 202 0.57 5.25 4.15
C VAL A 202 1.08 6.67 4.39
N LYS A 203 0.31 7.52 5.06
CA LYS A 203 0.75 8.87 5.43
C LYS A 203 2.05 8.85 6.21
N LYS A 204 2.19 7.95 7.18
CA LYS A 204 3.41 7.82 8.01
C LYS A 204 4.61 7.35 7.18
N ALA A 205 4.44 6.31 6.37
CA ALA A 205 5.52 5.76 5.55
C ALA A 205 5.99 6.69 4.42
N CYS A 206 5.12 7.62 3.99
CA CYS A 206 5.40 8.59 2.93
C CYS A 206 5.86 9.97 3.46
N GLU A 207 6.24 10.09 4.73
CA GLU A 207 6.84 11.33 5.23
C GLU A 207 8.11 11.66 4.45
N PRO A 208 8.31 12.92 4.02
CA PRO A 208 9.49 13.30 3.23
C PRO A 208 10.83 13.01 3.92
N ILE A 209 10.85 13.14 5.25
CA ILE A 209 11.93 12.69 6.11
C ILE A 209 11.34 11.62 7.01
N HIS A 210 11.77 10.38 6.84
CA HIS A 210 11.21 9.24 7.53
C HIS A 210 12.29 8.40 8.19
N ILE A 211 11.94 7.73 9.29
CA ILE A 211 12.80 6.74 9.94
C ILE A 211 12.03 5.42 10.03
N GLN A 212 12.68 4.35 9.61
CA GLN A 212 12.08 3.02 9.58
C GLN A 212 13.04 1.96 10.10
N MET A 213 12.49 0.83 10.53
CA MET A 213 13.23 -0.41 10.76
C MET A 213 13.05 -1.31 9.53
N ASN A 214 14.15 -1.76 8.98
CA ASN A 214 14.15 -2.77 7.92
C ASN A 214 14.31 -4.16 8.56
N PRO A 215 13.25 -4.98 8.65
CA PRO A 215 13.30 -6.27 9.33
C PRO A 215 14.17 -7.31 8.59
N ALA A 216 14.38 -7.18 7.28
CA ALA A 216 15.22 -8.08 6.51
C ALA A 216 16.71 -7.87 6.80
N SER A 217 17.14 -6.65 7.09
CA SER A 217 18.53 -6.31 7.39
C SER A 217 18.84 -6.11 8.87
N GLY A 218 17.81 -5.95 9.72
CA GLY A 218 17.96 -5.56 11.12
C GLY A 218 18.45 -4.13 11.33
N LYS A 219 18.30 -3.25 10.31
CA LYS A 219 18.83 -1.89 10.35
C LYS A 219 17.73 -0.85 10.56
N ILE A 220 18.08 0.19 11.28
CA ILE A 220 17.34 1.46 11.26
C ILE A 220 17.85 2.29 10.09
N GLU A 221 16.93 2.75 9.26
CA GLU A 221 17.21 3.51 8.05
C GLU A 221 16.53 4.86 8.13
N VAL A 222 17.22 5.90 7.67
CA VAL A 222 16.67 7.26 7.49
C VAL A 222 16.47 7.51 6.01
N ILE A 223 15.27 7.91 5.66
CA ILE A 223 14.85 8.23 4.31
C ILE A 223 14.82 9.74 4.16
N ASN A 224 15.46 10.25 3.13
CA ASN A 224 15.29 11.60 2.63
C ASN A 224 14.66 11.49 1.23
N ALA A 225 13.37 11.76 1.11
CA ALA A 225 12.65 11.78 -0.16
C ALA A 225 12.63 13.18 -0.80
N GLY A 226 13.30 14.15 -0.18
CA GLY A 226 13.37 15.52 -0.66
C GLY A 226 14.48 15.72 -1.70
N PRO A 227 14.46 16.87 -2.41
CA PRO A 227 15.39 17.20 -3.50
C PRO A 227 16.68 17.88 -3.00
N VAL A 228 16.98 17.83 -1.71
CA VAL A 228 18.15 18.47 -1.11
C VAL A 228 18.82 17.58 -0.07
N ASP A 229 20.13 17.69 0.04
CA ASP A 229 20.88 17.05 1.11
C ASP A 229 20.45 17.58 2.48
N LEU A 230 20.39 16.70 3.46
CA LEU A 230 20.14 17.06 4.86
C LEU A 230 21.40 16.83 5.69
N GLU A 231 21.64 17.68 6.66
CA GLU A 231 22.84 17.61 7.48
C GLU A 231 22.50 17.53 8.98
N ASN A 232 23.34 16.81 9.71
CA ASN A 232 23.34 16.79 11.18
C ASN A 232 22.00 16.38 11.81
N LEU A 233 21.25 15.48 11.19
CA LEU A 233 20.07 14.88 11.80
C LEU A 233 20.47 13.91 12.89
N THR A 234 19.65 13.82 13.93
CA THR A 234 19.82 12.85 15.01
C THR A 234 18.76 11.75 14.88
N ALA A 235 19.21 10.53 14.59
CA ALA A 235 18.37 9.34 14.60
C ALA A 235 18.45 8.68 15.98
N SER A 236 17.30 8.45 16.62
CA SER A 236 17.22 7.78 17.91
C SER A 236 16.28 6.59 17.85
N VAL A 237 16.69 5.46 18.42
CA VAL A 237 15.89 4.25 18.56
C VAL A 237 15.84 3.82 20.01
N SER A 238 14.67 3.35 20.45
CA SER A 238 14.49 2.72 21.74
C SER A 238 13.64 1.46 21.59
N VAL A 239 14.01 0.39 22.27
CA VAL A 239 13.18 -0.81 22.45
C VAL A 239 12.59 -0.76 23.84
N ILE A 240 11.28 -0.90 23.91
CA ILE A 240 10.50 -0.78 25.16
C ILE A 240 9.67 -2.04 25.29
N THR A 241 9.67 -2.65 26.48
CA THR A 241 8.82 -3.83 26.77
C THR A 241 7.34 -3.43 26.80
N PRO A 242 6.40 -4.39 26.74
CA PRO A 242 4.98 -4.11 26.93
C PRO A 242 4.66 -3.43 28.26
N GLU A 243 5.46 -3.64 29.29
CA GLU A 243 5.35 -3.04 30.62
C GLU A 243 5.90 -1.61 30.69
N GLY A 244 6.50 -1.13 29.58
CA GLY A 244 7.04 0.22 29.47
C GLY A 244 8.52 0.36 29.87
N GLU A 245 9.22 -0.74 30.14
CA GLU A 245 10.65 -0.71 30.46
C GLU A 245 11.48 -0.51 29.18
N LYS A 246 12.40 0.44 29.20
CA LYS A 246 13.35 0.67 28.10
C LYS A 246 14.53 -0.28 28.21
N VAL A 247 14.58 -1.30 27.37
CA VAL A 247 15.63 -2.35 27.36
C VAL A 247 16.79 -2.05 26.42
N TYR A 248 16.60 -1.11 25.47
CA TYR A 248 17.65 -0.70 24.54
C TYR A 248 17.44 0.75 24.11
N SER A 249 18.53 1.48 23.91
CA SER A 249 18.49 2.83 23.30
C SER A 249 19.81 3.10 22.60
N LYS A 250 19.72 3.65 21.41
CA LYS A 250 20.89 4.09 20.62
C LYS A 250 20.55 5.35 19.83
N THR A 251 21.54 6.21 19.68
CA THR A 251 21.43 7.44 18.92
C THR A 251 22.61 7.54 17.95
N ALA A 252 22.37 8.02 16.73
CA ALA A 252 23.39 8.25 15.73
C ALA A 252 23.15 9.57 14.99
N LEU A 253 24.22 10.25 14.59
CA LEU A 253 24.15 11.38 13.67
C LEU A 253 24.13 10.84 12.23
N VAL A 254 23.34 11.48 11.38
CA VAL A 254 23.20 11.13 9.96
C VAL A 254 22.99 12.37 9.11
N SER A 255 23.59 12.35 7.92
CA SER A 255 23.45 13.41 6.91
C SER A 255 23.01 12.75 5.59
N PRO A 256 21.72 12.42 5.43
CA PRO A 256 21.24 11.72 4.26
C PRO A 256 21.25 12.64 3.04
N LYS A 257 21.75 12.13 1.92
CA LYS A 257 21.71 12.81 0.63
C LYS A 257 20.27 12.91 0.10
N GLU A 258 20.07 13.80 -0.86
CA GLU A 258 18.82 13.92 -1.60
C GLU A 258 18.40 12.56 -2.18
N ASP A 259 17.12 12.26 -2.14
CA ASP A 259 16.49 11.05 -2.68
C ASP A 259 17.18 9.74 -2.29
N THR A 260 17.59 9.59 -1.02
CA THR A 260 18.29 8.40 -0.52
C THR A 260 17.62 7.73 0.67
N THR A 261 17.93 6.43 0.83
CA THR A 261 17.72 5.66 2.05
C THR A 261 19.09 5.35 2.67
N THR A 262 19.33 5.85 3.88
CA THR A 262 20.62 5.77 4.56
C THR A 262 20.51 4.87 5.81
N PRO A 263 21.16 3.69 5.85
CA PRO A 263 21.26 2.87 7.06
C PRO A 263 22.10 3.60 8.13
N VAL A 264 21.63 3.60 9.39
CA VAL A 264 22.27 4.38 10.47
C VAL A 264 22.55 3.61 11.75
N ILE A 265 21.74 2.62 12.09
CA ILE A 265 21.88 1.82 13.32
C ILE A 265 21.60 0.37 12.99
N ASP A 266 22.49 -0.53 13.41
CA ASP A 266 22.25 -1.98 13.44
C ASP A 266 21.62 -2.35 14.81
N LEU A 267 20.54 -3.11 14.77
CA LEU A 267 19.81 -3.64 15.95
C LEU A 267 20.21 -5.05 16.29
#